data_b0ecbd3a1143674439b95548e8bd69ca
#
_entry.id   b0ecbd3a1143674439b95548e8bd69ca
#
_cell.length_a   1.000
_cell.length_b   1.000
_cell.length_c   1.000
_cell.angle_alpha   90.00
_cell.angle_beta   90.00
_cell.angle_gamma   90.00
#
_symmetry.space_group_name_H-M   'P 1'
#
loop_
_entity.id
_entity.type
_entity.pdbx_description
1 polymer ?
#
loop_
_entity_poly.entity_id
_entity_poly.type
_entity_poly.pdbx_seq_one_letter_code
_entity_poly.pdbx_strand_id
1 'polypeptide(L)'
;MCIRDSNKIDLKGVLITHHHYDHTNGLLDLTNKMNLEVYGPKKIEGINNIVKESDKFSLIGIDFEVIEIPGHTLDHLAFYSSNNEDPLLFCGDTLFAGGCGRVFEGTFEQMFKSLKKISNYPKETKIFCGHEYTLSNLKFALEVDEDNKKLANEYIKVKKLISSDIPSLPTNLNL
;
A
#
# COMPACT_ATOMS: atom_id res chain seq x y z
N MET A 1 -8.46 -11.15 -18.81
CA MET A 1 -8.71 -12.21 -17.80
C MET A 1 -8.10 -11.73 -16.50
N CYS A 2 -8.85 -11.73 -15.43
CA CYS A 2 -8.39 -11.21 -14.13
C CYS A 2 -7.44 -12.25 -13.45
N ILE A 3 -6.45 -11.79 -12.69
CA ILE A 3 -5.50 -12.65 -11.96
C ILE A 3 -6.24 -13.66 -11.08
N ARG A 4 -7.34 -13.26 -10.44
CA ARG A 4 -8.23 -14.12 -9.66
C ARG A 4 -8.72 -15.32 -10.47
N ASP A 5 -9.26 -15.06 -11.66
CA ASP A 5 -9.88 -16.12 -12.48
C ASP A 5 -8.84 -17.07 -13.04
N SER A 6 -7.67 -16.55 -13.46
CA SER A 6 -6.57 -17.36 -13.98
C SER A 6 -5.96 -18.28 -12.92
N ASN A 7 -5.95 -17.88 -11.65
CA ASN A 7 -5.39 -18.65 -10.54
C ASN A 7 -6.47 -19.34 -9.68
N LYS A 8 -7.76 -19.27 -10.05
CA LYS A 8 -8.88 -19.83 -9.30
C LYS A 8 -8.92 -19.37 -7.83
N ILE A 9 -8.60 -18.09 -7.60
CA ILE A 9 -8.59 -17.51 -6.24
C ILE A 9 -10.02 -17.29 -5.78
N ASP A 10 -10.35 -17.80 -4.58
CA ASP A 10 -11.61 -17.55 -3.90
C ASP A 10 -11.50 -16.24 -3.10
N LEU A 11 -11.95 -15.14 -3.68
CA LEU A 11 -11.90 -13.82 -3.07
C LEU A 11 -12.89 -13.74 -1.90
N LYS A 12 -12.42 -13.39 -0.71
CA LYS A 12 -13.23 -13.30 0.51
C LYS A 12 -13.48 -11.86 0.95
N GLY A 13 -12.57 -10.94 0.64
CA GLY A 13 -12.73 -9.54 1.03
C GLY A 13 -11.84 -8.60 0.23
N VAL A 14 -12.04 -7.30 0.46
CA VAL A 14 -11.30 -6.22 -0.19
C VAL A 14 -10.95 -5.16 0.85
N LEU A 15 -9.72 -4.67 0.81
CA LEU A 15 -9.25 -3.55 1.60
C LEU A 15 -9.08 -2.34 0.67
N ILE A 16 -9.83 -1.27 0.92
CA ILE A 16 -9.77 -0.02 0.15
C ILE A 16 -9.00 1.01 0.98
N THR A 17 -7.88 1.48 0.46
CA THR A 17 -7.03 2.45 1.16
C THR A 17 -7.52 3.87 1.00
N HIS A 18 -8.03 4.26 -0.16
CA HIS A 18 -8.49 5.61 -0.47
C HIS A 18 -9.40 5.62 -1.71
N HIS A 19 -10.01 6.78 -2.02
CA HIS A 19 -11.10 6.88 -2.99
C HIS A 19 -10.68 7.03 -4.45
N HIS A 20 -9.39 7.11 -4.80
CA HIS A 20 -8.99 7.28 -6.20
C HIS A 20 -9.52 6.18 -7.10
N TYR A 21 -9.86 6.57 -8.33
CA TYR A 21 -10.58 5.73 -9.29
C TYR A 21 -9.83 4.43 -9.63
N ASP A 22 -8.53 4.48 -9.78
CA ASP A 22 -7.68 3.32 -10.08
C ASP A 22 -7.60 2.29 -8.94
N HIS A 23 -8.03 2.68 -7.71
CA HIS A 23 -8.15 1.78 -6.56
C HIS A 23 -9.60 1.31 -6.32
N THR A 24 -10.61 1.96 -6.91
CA THR A 24 -12.02 1.73 -6.57
C THR A 24 -12.92 1.38 -7.75
N ASN A 25 -12.53 1.62 -9.00
CA ASN A 25 -13.41 1.49 -10.17
C ASN A 25 -13.97 0.08 -10.42
N GLY A 26 -13.30 -0.96 -9.94
CA GLY A 26 -13.78 -2.35 -10.04
C GLY A 26 -14.61 -2.84 -8.86
N LEU A 27 -14.77 -2.02 -7.80
CA LEU A 27 -15.36 -2.46 -6.54
C LEU A 27 -16.83 -2.87 -6.69
N LEU A 28 -17.65 -2.05 -7.33
CA LEU A 28 -19.07 -2.34 -7.53
C LEU A 28 -19.31 -3.59 -8.38
N ASP A 29 -18.49 -3.78 -9.42
CA ASP A 29 -18.58 -5.00 -10.24
C ASP A 29 -18.25 -6.26 -9.45
N LEU A 30 -17.34 -6.18 -8.49
CA LEU A 30 -17.00 -7.29 -7.61
C LEU A 30 -18.10 -7.55 -6.59
N THR A 31 -18.57 -6.52 -5.89
CA THR A 31 -19.59 -6.65 -4.82
C THR A 31 -20.96 -7.05 -5.37
N ASN A 32 -21.31 -6.65 -6.59
CA ASN A 32 -22.54 -7.10 -7.26
C ASN A 32 -22.52 -8.60 -7.65
N LYS A 33 -21.34 -9.17 -7.83
CA LYS A 33 -21.16 -10.58 -8.25
C LYS A 33 -20.83 -11.51 -7.10
N MET A 34 -20.33 -10.98 -5.99
CA MET A 34 -19.83 -11.77 -4.87
C MET A 34 -20.19 -11.12 -3.54
N ASN A 35 -20.53 -11.95 -2.56
CA ASN A 35 -20.70 -11.48 -1.19
C ASN A 35 -19.32 -11.33 -0.54
N LEU A 36 -18.81 -10.09 -0.51
CA LEU A 36 -17.47 -9.75 -0.02
C LEU A 36 -17.55 -8.85 1.21
N GLU A 37 -16.63 -9.05 2.14
CA GLU A 37 -16.36 -8.07 3.19
C GLU A 37 -15.44 -6.98 2.61
N VAL A 38 -15.93 -5.74 2.55
CA VAL A 38 -15.19 -4.61 2.00
C VAL A 38 -14.94 -3.59 3.11
N TYR A 39 -13.69 -3.44 3.48
CA TYR A 39 -13.24 -2.49 4.50
C TYR A 39 -12.61 -1.28 3.83
N GLY A 40 -12.93 -0.07 4.33
CA GLY A 40 -12.34 1.15 3.79
C GLY A 40 -12.90 2.43 4.41
N PRO A 41 -12.46 3.59 3.90
CA PRO A 41 -12.88 4.89 4.42
C PRO A 41 -14.32 5.21 4.03
N LYS A 42 -14.92 6.16 4.76
CA LYS A 42 -16.27 6.65 4.49
C LYS A 42 -16.37 7.30 3.09
N LYS A 43 -17.53 7.20 2.46
CA LYS A 43 -17.91 7.84 1.18
C LYS A 43 -17.52 7.12 -0.11
N ILE A 44 -17.07 5.87 -0.07
CA ILE A 44 -16.83 5.07 -1.27
C ILE A 44 -17.96 4.07 -1.41
N GLU A 45 -18.66 4.10 -2.54
CA GLU A 45 -19.74 3.16 -2.84
C GLU A 45 -19.20 1.73 -2.98
N GLY A 46 -19.91 0.76 -2.40
CA GLY A 46 -19.49 -0.64 -2.36
C GLY A 46 -18.73 -1.04 -1.08
N ILE A 47 -18.34 -0.11 -0.21
CA ILE A 47 -17.81 -0.41 1.13
C ILE A 47 -18.99 -0.77 2.05
N ASN A 48 -18.91 -1.92 2.70
CA ASN A 48 -19.92 -2.36 3.67
C ASN A 48 -19.40 -2.40 5.13
N ASN A 49 -18.07 -2.24 5.34
CA ASN A 49 -17.45 -2.08 6.63
C ASN A 49 -16.63 -0.78 6.63
N ILE A 50 -17.22 0.31 7.11
CA ILE A 50 -16.53 1.59 7.24
C ILE A 50 -15.61 1.53 8.44
N VAL A 51 -14.33 1.86 8.25
CA VAL A 51 -13.30 1.81 9.28
C VAL A 51 -12.52 3.13 9.35
N LYS A 52 -11.90 3.39 10.52
CA LYS A 52 -11.14 4.60 10.85
C LYS A 52 -9.94 4.26 11.72
N GLU A 53 -9.17 5.26 12.10
CA GLU A 53 -8.01 5.16 13.00
C GLU A 53 -8.28 4.24 14.19
N SER A 54 -7.34 3.31 14.43
CA SER A 54 -7.32 2.34 15.54
C SER A 54 -8.44 1.31 15.54
N ASP A 55 -9.31 1.27 14.54
CA ASP A 55 -10.26 0.17 14.39
C ASP A 55 -9.51 -1.15 14.13
N LYS A 56 -10.07 -2.24 14.65
CA LYS A 56 -9.51 -3.58 14.48
C LYS A 56 -10.56 -4.52 13.94
N PHE A 57 -10.16 -5.38 13.02
CA PHE A 57 -11.02 -6.41 12.44
C PHE A 57 -10.19 -7.62 12.02
N SER A 58 -10.85 -8.77 11.83
CA SER A 58 -10.21 -9.96 11.27
C SER A 58 -10.80 -10.29 9.90
N LEU A 59 -9.95 -10.57 8.94
CA LEU A 59 -10.32 -11.00 7.59
C LEU A 59 -9.48 -12.21 7.21
N ILE A 60 -10.11 -13.31 6.80
CA ILE A 60 -9.45 -14.59 6.46
C ILE A 60 -8.47 -15.13 7.53
N GLY A 61 -8.76 -14.85 8.81
CA GLY A 61 -7.91 -15.27 9.94
C GLY A 61 -6.69 -14.38 10.18
N ILE A 62 -6.60 -13.23 9.50
CA ILE A 62 -5.58 -12.21 9.71
C ILE A 62 -6.22 -11.03 10.44
N ASP A 63 -5.64 -10.62 11.57
CA ASP A 63 -6.07 -9.44 12.32
C ASP A 63 -5.40 -8.18 11.76
N PHE A 64 -6.22 -7.18 11.49
CA PHE A 64 -5.79 -5.89 10.98
C PHE A 64 -6.08 -4.77 11.97
N GLU A 65 -5.16 -3.81 12.05
CA GLU A 65 -5.35 -2.51 12.68
C GLU A 65 -5.35 -1.44 11.59
N VAL A 66 -6.31 -0.52 11.67
CA VAL A 66 -6.47 0.59 10.71
C VAL A 66 -5.69 1.80 11.17
N ILE A 67 -5.00 2.44 10.23
CA ILE A 67 -4.15 3.60 10.46
C ILE A 67 -4.54 4.68 9.48
N GLU A 68 -4.97 5.84 9.96
CA GLU A 68 -5.15 7.02 9.12
C GLU A 68 -3.80 7.64 8.76
N ILE A 69 -3.57 7.79 7.45
CA ILE A 69 -2.33 8.32 6.87
C ILE A 69 -2.62 9.38 5.80
N PRO A 70 -3.27 10.50 6.19
CA PRO A 70 -3.64 11.55 5.25
C PRO A 70 -2.41 12.21 4.62
N GLY A 71 -2.59 12.71 3.38
CA GLY A 71 -1.55 13.40 2.62
C GLY A 71 -1.79 13.26 1.13
N HIS A 72 -1.69 12.05 0.59
CA HIS A 72 -2.06 11.76 -0.79
C HIS A 72 -3.53 12.09 -1.04
N THR A 73 -4.42 11.50 -0.26
CA THR A 73 -5.81 11.94 -0.06
C THR A 73 -6.07 12.22 1.41
N LEU A 74 -7.18 12.88 1.74
CA LEU A 74 -7.54 13.18 3.14
C LEU A 74 -8.15 11.96 3.86
N ASP A 75 -8.74 11.04 3.13
CA ASP A 75 -9.39 9.82 3.63
C ASP A 75 -8.46 8.60 3.64
N HIS A 76 -7.16 8.78 3.38
CA HIS A 76 -6.24 7.68 3.16
C HIS A 76 -6.01 6.84 4.42
N LEU A 77 -6.22 5.52 4.28
CA LEU A 77 -5.99 4.50 5.30
C LEU A 77 -4.84 3.57 4.92
N ALA A 78 -4.17 3.03 5.94
CA ALA A 78 -3.36 1.84 5.84
C ALA A 78 -3.93 0.73 6.72
N PHE A 79 -3.61 -0.53 6.38
CA PHE A 79 -4.01 -1.71 7.12
C PHE A 79 -2.75 -2.46 7.56
N TYR A 80 -2.54 -2.53 8.87
CA TYR A 80 -1.40 -3.19 9.48
C TYR A 80 -1.80 -4.50 10.13
N SER A 81 -0.97 -5.53 9.98
CA SER A 81 -1.10 -6.81 10.68
C SER A 81 0.23 -7.23 11.29
N SER A 82 0.19 -7.64 12.56
CA SER A 82 1.34 -8.18 13.28
C SER A 82 1.26 -9.71 13.51
N ASN A 83 0.20 -10.37 13.04
CA ASN A 83 -0.12 -11.77 13.37
C ASN A 83 0.76 -12.81 12.65
N ASN A 84 1.63 -12.39 11.75
CA ASN A 84 2.52 -13.27 11.00
C ASN A 84 3.96 -13.16 11.52
N GLU A 85 4.80 -14.17 11.21
CA GLU A 85 6.24 -14.08 11.44
C GLU A 85 6.84 -12.79 10.85
N ASP A 86 6.26 -12.31 9.72
CA ASP A 86 6.58 -11.03 9.12
C ASP A 86 5.36 -10.11 9.20
N PRO A 87 5.41 -8.97 9.89
CA PRO A 87 4.33 -7.97 9.88
C PRO A 87 4.05 -7.43 8.48
N LEU A 88 2.77 -7.14 8.20
CA LEU A 88 2.31 -6.66 6.89
C LEU A 88 1.74 -5.24 7.01
N LEU A 89 2.01 -4.39 6.03
CA LEU A 89 1.40 -3.07 5.89
C LEU A 89 0.93 -2.84 4.45
N PHE A 90 -0.38 -2.66 4.27
CA PHE A 90 -0.99 -2.22 3.01
C PHE A 90 -1.20 -0.71 3.09
N CYS A 91 -0.36 0.09 2.44
CA CYS A 91 -0.30 1.55 2.61
C CYS A 91 -0.74 2.35 1.39
N GLY A 92 -1.31 1.69 0.37
CA GLY A 92 -1.78 2.36 -0.85
C GLY A 92 -0.75 3.32 -1.43
N ASP A 93 -1.14 4.58 -1.59
CA ASP A 93 -0.34 5.61 -2.24
C ASP A 93 0.32 6.61 -1.28
N THR A 94 0.54 6.20 -0.03
CA THR A 94 1.28 7.05 0.93
C THR A 94 2.78 6.77 0.89
N LEU A 95 3.20 5.50 1.05
CA LEU A 95 4.61 5.10 1.01
C LEU A 95 4.85 4.17 -0.17
N PHE A 96 5.89 4.44 -0.95
CA PHE A 96 6.41 3.57 -2.01
C PHE A 96 7.85 3.14 -1.72
N ALA A 97 8.32 2.10 -2.39
CA ALA A 97 9.73 1.76 -2.34
C ALA A 97 10.58 2.89 -2.94
N GLY A 98 11.45 3.48 -2.11
CA GLY A 98 12.32 4.59 -2.48
C GLY A 98 11.62 5.94 -2.66
N GLY A 99 10.36 6.10 -2.19
CA GLY A 99 9.61 7.35 -2.36
C GLY A 99 8.29 7.40 -1.62
N CYS A 100 7.47 8.39 -1.94
CA CYS A 100 6.13 8.55 -1.38
C CYS A 100 5.15 9.06 -2.45
N GLY A 101 3.86 8.98 -2.14
CA GLY A 101 2.80 9.48 -2.99
C GLY A 101 2.80 11.00 -3.15
N ARG A 102 2.25 11.44 -4.27
CA ARG A 102 2.01 12.87 -4.51
C ARG A 102 0.94 13.40 -3.54
N VAL A 103 1.13 14.59 -3.02
CA VAL A 103 0.13 15.27 -2.18
C VAL A 103 -0.89 15.95 -3.08
N PHE A 104 -2.10 15.35 -3.19
CA PHE A 104 -3.19 15.92 -4.00
C PHE A 104 -4.17 16.74 -3.16
N GLU A 105 -4.59 16.21 -2.01
CA GLU A 105 -5.64 16.82 -1.19
C GLU A 105 -5.13 17.32 0.16
N GLY A 106 -4.17 16.61 0.73
CA GLY A 106 -3.60 16.97 2.02
C GLY A 106 -2.51 18.04 1.91
N THR A 107 -1.74 18.16 2.97
CA THR A 107 -0.57 19.04 3.04
C THR A 107 0.72 18.23 3.14
N PHE A 108 1.85 18.85 2.80
CA PHE A 108 3.17 18.21 2.99
C PHE A 108 3.42 17.85 4.46
N GLU A 109 2.91 18.65 5.39
CA GLU A 109 3.01 18.35 6.83
C GLU A 109 2.22 17.09 7.20
N GLN A 110 1.02 16.90 6.66
CA GLN A 110 0.22 15.70 6.86
C GLN A 110 0.93 14.47 6.29
N MET A 111 1.41 14.54 5.05
CA MET A 111 2.18 13.47 4.42
C MET A 111 3.42 13.11 5.25
N PHE A 112 4.19 14.09 5.70
CA PHE A 112 5.36 13.87 6.54
C PHE A 112 5.01 13.17 7.86
N LYS A 113 3.92 13.59 8.54
CA LYS A 113 3.43 12.95 9.77
C LYS A 113 2.99 11.50 9.50
N SER A 114 2.33 11.25 8.39
CA SER A 114 1.90 9.91 7.95
C SER A 114 3.10 8.99 7.70
N LEU A 115 4.11 9.46 6.97
CA LEU A 115 5.36 8.72 6.74
C LEU A 115 6.11 8.44 8.04
N LYS A 116 6.19 9.45 8.93
CA LYS A 116 6.81 9.27 10.25
C LYS A 116 6.05 8.28 11.12
N LYS A 117 4.71 8.25 11.04
CA LYS A 117 3.88 7.26 11.73
C LYS A 117 4.20 5.84 11.24
N ILE A 118 4.30 5.65 9.91
CA ILE A 118 4.67 4.37 9.31
C ILE A 118 6.10 3.96 9.71
N SER A 119 7.05 4.90 9.79
CA SER A 119 8.45 4.59 10.13
C SER A 119 8.66 4.06 11.56
N ASN A 120 7.65 4.16 12.44
CA ASN A 120 7.68 3.61 13.80
C ASN A 120 7.34 2.11 13.87
N TYR A 121 6.86 1.51 12.79
CA TYR A 121 6.59 0.07 12.73
C TYR A 121 7.90 -0.73 12.64
N PRO A 122 7.88 -2.04 12.98
CA PRO A 122 9.05 -2.91 12.89
C PRO A 122 9.72 -2.83 11.50
N LYS A 123 11.04 -2.83 11.47
CA LYS A 123 11.83 -2.65 10.23
C LYS A 123 11.61 -3.77 9.21
N GLU A 124 11.30 -4.97 9.69
CA GLU A 124 10.97 -6.15 8.88
C GLU A 124 9.57 -6.11 8.28
N THR A 125 8.72 -5.13 8.66
CA THR A 125 7.37 -4.99 8.12
C THR A 125 7.39 -4.98 6.60
N LYS A 126 6.70 -5.94 5.98
CA LYS A 126 6.52 -6.01 4.53
C LYS A 126 5.52 -4.95 4.06
N ILE A 127 5.96 -4.11 3.14
CA ILE A 127 5.20 -2.98 2.60
C ILE A 127 4.59 -3.36 1.26
N PHE A 128 3.25 -3.32 1.21
CA PHE A 128 2.45 -3.48 0.00
C PHE A 128 1.85 -2.12 -0.36
N CYS A 129 2.52 -1.42 -1.27
CA CYS A 129 2.05 -0.14 -1.81
C CYS A 129 1.18 -0.33 -3.06
N GLY A 130 0.46 0.73 -3.46
CA GLY A 130 -0.52 0.68 -4.54
C GLY A 130 0.09 0.51 -5.93
N HIS A 131 1.31 1.02 -6.15
CA HIS A 131 1.98 1.03 -7.45
C HIS A 131 3.45 0.63 -7.36
N GLU A 132 3.95 0.05 -8.44
CA GLU A 132 5.36 -0.31 -8.56
C GLU A 132 6.17 0.82 -9.24
N TYR A 133 6.42 1.89 -8.48
CA TYR A 133 7.22 3.04 -8.91
C TYR A 133 8.69 2.93 -8.51
N THR A 134 9.13 1.79 -7.98
CA THR A 134 10.44 1.58 -7.35
C THR A 134 11.59 2.07 -8.21
N LEU A 135 11.63 1.66 -9.49
CA LEU A 135 12.76 2.01 -10.37
C LEU A 135 12.86 3.52 -10.62
N SER A 136 11.72 4.21 -10.84
CA SER A 136 11.69 5.66 -11.05
C SER A 136 12.02 6.44 -9.79
N ASN A 137 11.52 5.97 -8.63
CA ASN A 137 11.83 6.57 -7.33
C ASN A 137 13.31 6.47 -6.99
N LEU A 138 13.91 5.28 -7.17
CA LEU A 138 15.33 5.07 -6.92
C LEU A 138 16.21 5.90 -7.88
N LYS A 139 15.78 6.07 -9.13
CA LYS A 139 16.49 6.95 -10.08
C LYS A 139 16.51 8.39 -9.57
N PHE A 140 15.34 8.92 -9.15
CA PHE A 140 15.24 10.26 -8.58
C PHE A 140 16.08 10.39 -7.28
N ALA A 141 15.99 9.40 -6.40
CA ALA A 141 16.74 9.41 -5.15
C ALA A 141 18.26 9.47 -5.39
N LEU A 142 18.78 8.79 -6.41
CA LEU A 142 20.20 8.85 -6.81
C LEU A 142 20.60 10.23 -7.36
N GLU A 143 19.68 10.99 -7.97
CA GLU A 143 19.96 12.38 -8.40
C GLU A 143 20.07 13.33 -7.19
N VAL A 144 19.46 12.99 -6.06
CA VAL A 144 19.48 13.79 -4.81
C VAL A 144 20.64 13.39 -3.88
N ASP A 145 20.99 12.11 -3.86
CA ASP A 145 22.02 11.53 -2.98
C ASP A 145 22.97 10.64 -3.81
N GLU A 146 23.77 11.28 -4.67
CA GLU A 146 24.62 10.63 -5.69
C GLU A 146 25.68 9.69 -5.09
N ASP A 147 26.18 10.00 -3.90
CA ASP A 147 27.24 9.22 -3.22
C ASP A 147 26.71 8.02 -2.41
N ASN A 148 25.39 7.80 -2.38
CA ASN A 148 24.77 6.73 -1.61
C ASN A 148 24.93 5.36 -2.28
N LYS A 149 25.97 4.63 -1.87
CA LYS A 149 26.27 3.30 -2.43
C LYS A 149 25.17 2.26 -2.18
N LYS A 150 24.43 2.37 -1.06
CA LYS A 150 23.32 1.44 -0.78
C LYS A 150 22.18 1.66 -1.80
N LEU A 151 21.86 2.91 -2.04
CA LEU A 151 20.84 3.31 -3.02
C LEU A 151 21.24 2.87 -4.44
N ALA A 152 22.51 3.08 -4.84
CA ALA A 152 23.02 2.63 -6.13
C ALA A 152 22.92 1.10 -6.32
N ASN A 153 23.26 0.34 -5.28
CA ASN A 153 23.16 -1.12 -5.32
C ASN A 153 21.69 -1.58 -5.43
N GLU A 154 20.77 -0.94 -4.69
CA GLU A 154 19.34 -1.28 -4.77
C GLU A 154 18.76 -0.93 -6.14
N TYR A 155 19.14 0.20 -6.74
CA TYR A 155 18.75 0.56 -8.11
C TYR A 155 19.17 -0.52 -9.12
N ILE A 156 20.42 -1.00 -9.04
CA ILE A 156 20.94 -2.06 -9.94
C ILE A 156 20.13 -3.36 -9.75
N LYS A 157 19.87 -3.74 -8.51
CA LYS A 157 19.08 -4.93 -8.16
C LYS A 157 17.66 -4.84 -8.72
N VAL A 158 16.94 -3.74 -8.45
CA VAL A 158 15.58 -3.50 -8.92
C VAL A 158 15.53 -3.48 -10.45
N LYS A 159 16.48 -2.80 -11.11
CA LYS A 159 16.57 -2.78 -12.57
C LYS A 159 16.68 -4.20 -13.15
N LYS A 160 17.45 -5.08 -12.51
CA LYS A 160 17.59 -6.48 -12.93
C LYS A 160 16.29 -7.26 -12.73
N LEU A 161 15.60 -7.08 -11.60
CA LEU A 161 14.30 -7.73 -11.34
C LEU A 161 13.27 -7.34 -12.42
N ILE A 162 13.06 -6.05 -12.64
CA ILE A 162 12.10 -5.53 -13.63
C ILE A 162 12.46 -6.01 -15.05
N SER A 163 13.74 -6.04 -15.42
CA SER A 163 14.15 -6.55 -16.75
C SER A 163 13.92 -8.05 -16.93
N SER A 164 13.65 -8.78 -15.86
CA SER A 164 13.33 -10.20 -15.85
C SER A 164 11.84 -10.48 -15.57
N ASP A 165 10.98 -9.47 -15.67
CA ASP A 165 9.55 -9.54 -15.34
C ASP A 165 9.28 -10.01 -13.89
N ILE A 166 10.20 -9.73 -12.95
CA ILE A 166 10.05 -10.05 -11.53
C ILE A 166 9.68 -8.77 -10.79
N PRO A 167 8.57 -8.76 -10.01
CA PRO A 167 8.19 -7.61 -9.20
C PRO A 167 9.27 -7.23 -8.18
N SER A 168 9.44 -5.92 -7.93
CA SER A 168 10.30 -5.41 -6.85
C SER A 168 9.56 -5.28 -5.52
N LEU A 169 8.27 -5.53 -5.49
CA LEU A 169 7.41 -5.49 -4.30
C LEU A 169 7.02 -6.91 -3.85
N PRO A 170 6.72 -7.13 -2.56
CA PRO A 170 6.77 -6.16 -1.46
C PRO A 170 8.20 -5.74 -1.09
N THR A 171 8.32 -4.55 -0.52
CA THR A 171 9.54 -4.06 0.12
C THR A 171 9.41 -4.13 1.65
N ASN A 172 10.34 -3.56 2.40
CA ASN A 172 10.26 -3.41 3.85
C ASN A 172 10.77 -2.04 4.31
N LEU A 173 10.67 -1.76 5.63
CA LEU A 173 11.09 -0.47 6.21
C LEU A 173 12.61 -0.36 6.44
N ASN A 174 13.43 -1.32 6.02
CA ASN A 174 14.89 -1.27 6.11
C ASN A 174 15.55 -0.59 4.91
N LEU A 175 14.81 -0.27 3.88
CA LEU A 175 15.30 0.38 2.67
C LEU A 175 15.54 1.88 2.88
#